data_ee8aca7c5a26aa6c379177b856f20dce
#
_entry.id   ee8aca7c5a26aa6c379177b856f20dce
#
_cell.length_a   1.000
_cell.length_b   1.000
_cell.length_c   1.000
_cell.angle_alpha   90.00
_cell.angle_beta   90.00
_cell.angle_gamma   90.00
#
_symmetry.space_group_name_H-M   'P 1'
#
loop_
_entity.id
_entity.type
_entity.pdbx_description
1 polymer ?
#
loop_
_entity_poly.entity_id
_entity_poly.type
_entity_poly.pdbx_seq_one_letter_code
_entity_poly.pdbx_strand_id
1 'polypeptide(L)'
;IDVCSAGELACALRAGICGAQLLMHGNNKSMDDLEAALSAGVGYIVLDSFEEIARLGFLAERDGVRPRVLIRVTLGVEAHTHEFIATAHEDQKFGFSLATGDAAEAIRRVLALQDRLELAGLHSHIGSQIFVSSGFEVAAARIVGLLADVRDEHGVELPLLNLGGGLGIKYVSADEPPDVAQMAEVLREIVARQCANLGLAI
;
A
#
# COMPACT_ATOMS: atom_id res chain seq x y z
N ILE A 1 8.55 2.44 -9.19
CA ILE A 1 7.69 3.47 -9.85
C ILE A 1 6.26 2.96 -9.78
N ASP A 2 5.33 3.85 -9.40
CA ASP A 2 3.92 3.53 -9.32
C ASP A 2 3.25 3.79 -10.67
N VAL A 3 2.37 2.88 -11.09
CA VAL A 3 1.53 2.96 -12.29
C VAL A 3 0.09 2.56 -11.93
N CYS A 4 -0.91 3.22 -12.52
CA CYS A 4 -2.32 3.01 -12.16
C CYS A 4 -3.18 2.47 -13.31
N SER A 5 -2.60 2.27 -14.48
CA SER A 5 -3.30 1.77 -15.66
C SER A 5 -2.36 1.06 -16.63
N ALA A 6 -2.93 0.26 -17.54
CA ALA A 6 -2.16 -0.35 -18.62
C ALA A 6 -1.45 0.70 -19.52
N GLY A 7 -2.05 1.89 -19.65
CA GLY A 7 -1.43 3.00 -20.40
C GLY A 7 -0.15 3.52 -19.72
N GLU A 8 -0.19 3.76 -18.42
CA GLU A 8 0.98 4.18 -17.62
C GLU A 8 2.03 3.08 -17.58
N LEU A 9 1.62 1.81 -17.43
CA LEU A 9 2.50 0.65 -17.50
C LEU A 9 3.24 0.62 -18.84
N ALA A 10 2.53 0.79 -19.97
CA ALA A 10 3.14 0.82 -21.29
C ALA A 10 4.14 1.98 -21.44
N CYS A 11 3.83 3.16 -20.88
CA CYS A 11 4.75 4.30 -20.87
C CYS A 11 6.04 3.98 -20.09
N ALA A 12 5.92 3.41 -18.90
CA ALA A 12 7.07 3.05 -18.05
C ALA A 12 7.97 2.00 -18.75
N LEU A 13 7.37 0.96 -19.32
CA LEU A 13 8.10 -0.08 -20.07
C LEU A 13 8.81 0.49 -21.28
N ARG A 14 8.16 1.39 -22.05
CA ARG A 14 8.79 2.07 -23.20
C ARG A 14 9.91 3.02 -22.80
N ALA A 15 9.87 3.57 -21.60
CA ALA A 15 10.97 4.35 -21.02
C ALA A 15 12.15 3.48 -20.55
N GLY A 16 12.06 2.15 -20.68
CA GLY A 16 13.11 1.21 -20.31
C GLY A 16 13.05 0.75 -18.84
N ILE A 17 11.97 1.05 -18.11
CA ILE A 17 11.80 0.59 -16.73
C ILE A 17 11.41 -0.90 -16.77
N CYS A 18 12.13 -1.72 -16.01
CA CYS A 18 11.80 -3.13 -15.87
C CYS A 18 10.49 -3.32 -15.10
N GLY A 19 9.62 -4.24 -15.51
CA GLY A 19 8.37 -4.55 -14.83
C GLY A 19 8.56 -4.83 -13.33
N ALA A 20 9.61 -5.52 -12.95
CA ALA A 20 9.93 -5.82 -11.55
C ALA A 20 10.17 -4.56 -10.67
N GLN A 21 10.42 -3.40 -11.27
CA GLN A 21 10.59 -2.12 -10.57
C GLN A 21 9.30 -1.31 -10.47
N LEU A 22 8.18 -1.87 -10.96
CA LEU A 22 6.88 -1.20 -10.99
C LEU A 22 5.96 -1.74 -9.90
N LEU A 23 5.12 -0.84 -9.36
CA LEU A 23 3.97 -1.16 -8.51
C LEU A 23 2.71 -0.78 -9.26
N MET A 24 1.77 -1.72 -9.39
CA MET A 24 0.47 -1.46 -10.01
C MET A 24 -0.55 -1.09 -8.96
N HIS A 25 -0.94 0.18 -8.93
CA HIS A 25 -1.97 0.75 -8.08
C HIS A 25 -3.32 0.87 -8.80
N GLY A 26 -4.32 1.45 -8.14
CA GLY A 26 -5.63 1.79 -8.66
C GLY A 26 -6.75 1.03 -7.97
N ASN A 27 -7.89 1.70 -7.78
CA ASN A 27 -9.07 1.15 -7.10
C ASN A 27 -10.09 0.51 -8.06
N ASN A 28 -9.81 0.52 -9.34
CA ASN A 28 -10.69 -0.08 -10.36
C ASN A 28 -9.88 -0.68 -11.51
N LYS A 29 -8.88 -1.51 -11.16
CA LYS A 29 -8.11 -2.24 -12.16
C LYS A 29 -9.01 -3.20 -12.92
N SER A 30 -9.08 -3.05 -14.25
CA SER A 30 -9.80 -3.96 -15.12
C SER A 30 -9.08 -5.31 -15.25
N MET A 31 -9.74 -6.30 -15.84
CA MET A 31 -9.08 -7.57 -16.19
C MET A 31 -7.88 -7.31 -17.12
N ASP A 32 -8.03 -6.43 -18.10
CA ASP A 32 -6.97 -6.10 -19.05
C ASP A 32 -5.77 -5.41 -18.37
N ASP A 33 -6.02 -4.53 -17.38
CA ASP A 33 -4.95 -3.92 -16.58
C ASP A 33 -4.18 -4.97 -15.78
N LEU A 34 -4.88 -5.90 -15.14
CA LEU A 34 -4.28 -6.99 -14.37
C LEU A 34 -3.51 -7.97 -15.27
N GLU A 35 -4.05 -8.34 -16.43
CA GLU A 35 -3.36 -9.18 -17.42
C GLU A 35 -2.10 -8.50 -17.95
N ALA A 36 -2.17 -7.20 -18.25
CA ALA A 36 -0.99 -6.43 -18.68
C ALA A 36 0.09 -6.40 -17.57
N ALA A 37 -0.32 -6.22 -16.30
CA ALA A 37 0.60 -6.22 -15.16
C ALA A 37 1.29 -7.59 -14.99
N LEU A 38 0.54 -8.69 -15.07
CA LEU A 38 1.08 -10.05 -14.99
C LEU A 38 2.04 -10.34 -16.14
N SER A 39 1.64 -10.00 -17.37
CA SER A 39 2.45 -10.20 -18.59
C SER A 39 3.75 -9.41 -18.56
N ALA A 40 3.75 -8.21 -17.97
CA ALA A 40 4.93 -7.36 -17.82
C ALA A 40 5.82 -7.77 -16.64
N GLY A 41 5.40 -8.70 -15.80
CA GLY A 41 6.12 -9.10 -14.59
C GLY A 41 6.25 -7.95 -13.60
N VAL A 42 5.17 -7.21 -13.35
CA VAL A 42 5.14 -6.10 -12.38
C VAL A 42 5.58 -6.59 -11.01
N GLY A 43 6.42 -5.81 -10.35
CA GLY A 43 7.03 -6.20 -9.08
C GLY A 43 6.03 -6.45 -7.97
N TYR A 44 5.02 -5.57 -7.85
CA TYR A 44 3.93 -5.71 -6.88
C TYR A 44 2.62 -5.19 -7.45
N ILE A 45 1.51 -5.84 -7.10
CA ILE A 45 0.14 -5.37 -7.39
C ILE A 45 -0.50 -5.00 -6.06
N VAL A 46 -0.97 -3.76 -5.93
CA VAL A 46 -1.63 -3.27 -4.72
C VAL A 46 -3.13 -3.55 -4.84
N LEU A 47 -3.63 -4.44 -4.01
CA LEU A 47 -5.03 -4.86 -3.98
C LEU A 47 -5.89 -3.84 -3.24
N ASP A 48 -7.01 -3.45 -3.83
CA ASP A 48 -7.84 -2.35 -3.38
C ASP A 48 -9.30 -2.76 -3.08
N SER A 49 -9.74 -3.94 -3.53
CA SER A 49 -11.08 -4.48 -3.31
C SER A 49 -11.12 -6.00 -3.28
N PHE A 50 -12.20 -6.56 -2.70
CA PHE A 50 -12.42 -8.01 -2.66
C PHE A 50 -12.62 -8.61 -4.06
N GLU A 51 -13.25 -7.88 -4.96
CA GLU A 51 -13.42 -8.27 -6.36
C GLU A 51 -12.08 -8.38 -7.07
N GLU A 52 -11.15 -7.49 -6.76
CA GLU A 52 -9.81 -7.52 -7.33
C GLU A 52 -9.00 -8.73 -6.84
N ILE A 53 -9.11 -9.08 -5.56
CA ILE A 53 -8.51 -10.31 -5.02
C ILE A 53 -9.00 -11.52 -5.82
N ALA A 54 -10.31 -11.60 -6.07
CA ALA A 54 -10.90 -12.72 -6.83
C ALA A 54 -10.44 -12.73 -8.29
N ARG A 55 -10.43 -11.56 -8.96
CA ARG A 55 -9.97 -11.43 -10.36
C ARG A 55 -8.51 -11.82 -10.51
N LEU A 56 -7.64 -11.29 -9.64
CA LEU A 56 -6.21 -11.58 -9.71
C LEU A 56 -5.91 -13.05 -9.38
N GLY A 57 -6.62 -13.62 -8.39
CA GLY A 57 -6.51 -15.04 -8.06
C GLY A 57 -6.91 -15.96 -9.21
N PHE A 58 -7.97 -15.60 -9.96
CA PHE A 58 -8.39 -16.30 -11.17
C PHE A 58 -7.33 -16.21 -12.28
N LEU A 59 -6.80 -15.00 -12.54
CA LEU A 59 -5.77 -14.79 -13.57
C LEU A 59 -4.48 -15.54 -13.22
N ALA A 60 -4.05 -15.48 -11.95
CA ALA A 60 -2.86 -16.15 -11.47
C ALA A 60 -2.95 -17.67 -11.65
N GLU A 61 -4.11 -18.28 -11.35
CA GLU A 61 -4.37 -19.71 -11.58
C GLU A 61 -4.36 -20.04 -13.08
N ARG A 62 -5.06 -19.27 -13.89
CA ARG A 62 -5.15 -19.46 -15.35
C ARG A 62 -3.77 -19.45 -16.02
N ASP A 63 -2.92 -18.50 -15.61
CA ASP A 63 -1.64 -18.24 -16.25
C ASP A 63 -0.47 -19.02 -15.58
N GLY A 64 -0.75 -19.72 -14.47
CA GLY A 64 0.25 -20.48 -13.73
C GLY A 64 1.34 -19.60 -13.10
N VAL A 65 1.00 -18.38 -12.70
CA VAL A 65 1.91 -17.41 -12.08
C VAL A 65 1.50 -17.13 -10.64
N ARG A 66 2.43 -16.60 -9.85
CA ARG A 66 2.18 -16.22 -8.44
C ARG A 66 2.68 -14.81 -8.19
N PRO A 67 1.86 -13.77 -8.51
CA PRO A 67 2.25 -12.38 -8.31
C PRO A 67 2.38 -12.03 -6.83
N ARG A 68 3.30 -11.11 -6.54
CA ARG A 68 3.43 -10.51 -5.21
C ARG A 68 2.42 -9.38 -5.06
N VAL A 69 1.72 -9.38 -3.95
CA VAL A 69 0.65 -8.41 -3.69
C VAL A 69 0.86 -7.67 -2.38
N LEU A 70 0.41 -6.42 -2.36
CA LEU A 70 0.24 -5.62 -1.14
C LEU A 70 -1.25 -5.38 -0.94
N ILE A 71 -1.71 -5.35 0.29
CA ILE A 71 -3.07 -4.93 0.61
C ILE A 71 -3.06 -3.45 0.97
N ARG A 72 -3.89 -2.66 0.26
CA ARG A 72 -4.09 -1.25 0.59
C ARG A 72 -5.03 -1.11 1.76
N VAL A 73 -4.54 -0.52 2.85
CA VAL A 73 -5.29 -0.32 4.08
C VAL A 73 -5.68 1.15 4.22
N THR A 74 -6.97 1.41 4.41
CA THR A 74 -7.48 2.73 4.80
C THR A 74 -7.45 2.84 6.31
N LEU A 75 -6.58 3.73 6.80
CA LEU A 75 -6.23 3.83 8.22
C LEU A 75 -7.11 4.82 8.99
N GLY A 76 -8.00 5.57 8.32
CA GLY A 76 -8.77 6.64 8.96
C GLY A 76 -7.88 7.81 9.46
N VAL A 77 -6.80 8.12 8.74
CA VAL A 77 -5.88 9.23 9.03
C VAL A 77 -5.91 10.20 7.87
N GLU A 78 -6.15 11.46 8.15
CA GLU A 78 -6.04 12.56 7.18
C GLU A 78 -4.79 13.40 7.44
N ALA A 79 -4.07 13.72 6.36
CA ALA A 79 -2.81 14.45 6.42
C ALA A 79 -2.92 15.92 6.87
N HIS A 80 -4.13 16.51 6.81
CA HIS A 80 -4.36 17.95 6.99
C HIS A 80 -5.06 18.36 8.29
N THR A 81 -5.37 17.42 9.20
CA THR A 81 -6.05 17.76 10.44
C THR A 81 -5.07 17.95 11.58
N HIS A 82 -4.99 19.18 12.11
CA HIS A 82 -4.29 19.51 13.36
C HIS A 82 -4.96 18.89 14.61
N GLU A 83 -6.15 18.36 14.47
CA GLU A 83 -6.86 17.66 15.53
C GLU A 83 -6.93 16.17 15.17
N PHE A 84 -6.24 15.36 15.95
CA PHE A 84 -6.29 13.89 15.90
C PHE A 84 -7.65 13.35 16.33
N ILE A 85 -8.75 13.92 15.84
CA ILE A 85 -10.09 13.47 16.14
C ILE A 85 -10.38 12.26 15.25
N ALA A 86 -10.68 11.14 15.91
CA ALA A 86 -10.96 9.82 15.35
C ALA A 86 -12.27 9.74 14.51
N THR A 87 -12.66 10.81 13.84
CA THR A 87 -13.82 10.88 12.95
C THR A 87 -13.42 11.19 11.51
N ALA A 88 -12.20 10.84 11.12
CA ALA A 88 -11.81 10.92 9.74
C ALA A 88 -12.81 10.11 8.90
N HIS A 89 -13.46 10.76 7.94
CA HIS A 89 -14.24 10.07 6.94
C HIS A 89 -13.30 9.08 6.26
N GLU A 90 -13.49 7.80 6.53
CA GLU A 90 -12.81 6.77 5.77
C GLU A 90 -13.17 7.02 4.31
N ASP A 91 -12.16 7.27 3.49
CA ASP A 91 -12.35 7.34 2.05
C ASP A 91 -12.73 5.92 1.58
N GLN A 92 -14.03 5.63 1.59
CA GLN A 92 -14.58 4.34 1.19
C GLN A 92 -14.29 3.99 -0.27
N LYS A 93 -13.64 4.88 -0.98
CA LYS A 93 -13.28 4.76 -2.38
C LYS A 93 -12.00 3.94 -2.59
N PHE A 94 -11.09 3.91 -1.62
CA PHE A 94 -9.78 3.30 -1.75
C PHE A 94 -9.50 2.33 -0.60
N GLY A 95 -9.06 1.13 -0.97
CA GLY A 95 -8.51 0.17 -0.03
C GLY A 95 -9.54 -0.46 0.90
N PHE A 96 -9.02 -1.20 1.88
CA PHE A 96 -9.79 -1.91 2.87
C PHE A 96 -9.73 -1.18 4.21
N SER A 97 -10.88 -0.90 4.80
CA SER A 97 -10.96 -0.22 6.08
C SER A 97 -10.35 -1.05 7.20
N LEU A 98 -9.48 -0.40 7.98
CA LEU A 98 -8.97 -0.99 9.22
C LEU A 98 -10.08 -1.04 10.29
N ALA A 99 -10.89 0.02 10.40
CA ALA A 99 -11.88 0.14 11.47
C ALA A 99 -13.06 -0.82 11.33
N THR A 100 -13.47 -1.16 10.09
CA THR A 100 -14.54 -2.14 9.85
C THR A 100 -14.07 -3.59 9.87
N GLY A 101 -12.74 -3.82 9.88
CA GLY A 101 -12.16 -5.15 9.80
C GLY A 101 -11.97 -5.68 8.37
N ASP A 102 -12.30 -4.89 7.35
CA ASP A 102 -12.15 -5.29 5.94
C ASP A 102 -10.68 -5.59 5.58
N ALA A 103 -9.73 -4.86 6.18
CA ALA A 103 -8.31 -5.11 5.99
C ALA A 103 -7.90 -6.51 6.50
N ALA A 104 -8.35 -6.92 7.68
CA ALA A 104 -8.09 -8.26 8.21
C ALA A 104 -8.75 -9.35 7.35
N GLU A 105 -9.98 -9.12 6.88
CA GLU A 105 -10.67 -10.05 5.98
C GLU A 105 -9.96 -10.17 4.62
N ALA A 106 -9.44 -9.06 4.05
CA ALA A 106 -8.67 -9.08 2.82
C ALA A 106 -7.38 -9.89 2.99
N ILE A 107 -6.66 -9.70 4.09
CA ILE A 107 -5.47 -10.47 4.45
C ILE A 107 -5.81 -11.97 4.50
N ARG A 108 -6.87 -12.33 5.23
CA ARG A 108 -7.33 -13.71 5.35
C ARG A 108 -7.65 -14.34 3.99
N ARG A 109 -8.32 -13.59 3.08
CA ARG A 109 -8.63 -14.07 1.72
C ARG A 109 -7.38 -14.28 0.88
N VAL A 110 -6.42 -13.36 0.93
CA VAL A 110 -5.16 -13.53 0.18
C VAL A 110 -4.35 -14.69 0.74
N LEU A 111 -4.27 -14.86 2.05
CA LEU A 111 -3.60 -16.02 2.68
C LEU A 111 -4.28 -17.35 2.33
N ALA A 112 -5.61 -17.36 2.16
CA ALA A 112 -6.32 -18.55 1.66
C ALA A 112 -5.99 -18.91 0.20
N LEU A 113 -5.45 -17.96 -0.58
CA LEU A 113 -4.99 -18.11 -1.95
C LEU A 113 -3.45 -18.14 -2.06
N GLN A 114 -2.73 -18.54 -1.02
CA GLN A 114 -1.26 -18.46 -0.98
C GLN A 114 -0.56 -19.33 -2.03
N ASP A 115 -1.25 -20.29 -2.63
CA ASP A 115 -0.80 -21.07 -3.80
C ASP A 115 -0.80 -20.25 -5.10
N ARG A 116 -1.58 -19.17 -5.17
CA ARG A 116 -1.78 -18.29 -6.33
C ARG A 116 -1.25 -16.89 -6.14
N LEU A 117 -1.33 -16.36 -4.94
CA LEU A 117 -0.92 -14.99 -4.59
C LEU A 117 0.12 -15.03 -3.47
N GLU A 118 1.15 -14.19 -3.57
CA GLU A 118 2.12 -13.99 -2.51
C GLU A 118 1.81 -12.70 -1.78
N LEU A 119 1.29 -12.79 -0.55
CA LEU A 119 1.13 -11.61 0.30
C LEU A 119 2.51 -11.13 0.77
N ALA A 120 3.01 -10.05 0.18
CA ALA A 120 4.32 -9.52 0.48
C ALA A 120 4.31 -8.45 1.58
N GLY A 121 3.17 -7.79 1.79
CA GLY A 121 3.10 -6.71 2.77
C GLY A 121 1.81 -5.89 2.71
N LEU A 122 1.86 -4.74 3.38
CA LEU A 122 0.77 -3.79 3.45
C LEU A 122 1.15 -2.45 2.81
N HIS A 123 0.15 -1.75 2.31
CA HIS A 123 0.28 -0.41 1.77
C HIS A 123 -0.76 0.52 2.42
N SER A 124 -0.39 1.78 2.65
CA SER A 124 -1.32 2.85 2.99
C SER A 124 -0.97 4.12 2.24
N HIS A 125 -1.95 5.00 2.07
CA HIS A 125 -1.75 6.34 1.54
C HIS A 125 -2.69 7.29 2.27
N ILE A 126 -2.14 8.33 2.90
CA ILE A 126 -2.89 9.20 3.82
C ILE A 126 -3.22 10.57 3.20
N GLY A 127 -2.94 10.76 1.92
CA GLY A 127 -3.25 11.99 1.19
C GLY A 127 -2.09 12.57 0.41
N SER A 128 -2.24 13.82 -0.05
CA SER A 128 -1.24 14.56 -0.83
C SER A 128 -0.99 15.93 -0.21
N GLN A 129 0.10 16.61 -0.63
CA GLN A 129 0.56 17.87 -0.08
C GLN A 129 0.83 17.82 1.44
N ILE A 130 1.52 16.76 1.86
CA ILE A 130 1.87 16.51 3.25
C ILE A 130 3.19 17.19 3.55
N PHE A 131 3.16 18.21 4.40
CA PHE A 131 4.32 19.01 4.78
C PHE A 131 4.95 18.59 6.12
N VAL A 132 4.23 17.81 6.93
CA VAL A 132 4.66 17.41 8.28
C VAL A 132 4.51 15.91 8.49
N SER A 133 5.36 15.33 9.32
CA SER A 133 5.41 13.87 9.54
C SER A 133 4.35 13.32 10.50
N SER A 134 3.62 14.18 11.21
CA SER A 134 2.69 13.73 12.27
C SER A 134 1.59 12.78 11.79
N GLY A 135 1.04 12.99 10.58
CA GLY A 135 0.09 12.06 9.97
C GLY A 135 0.70 10.68 9.70
N PHE A 136 1.94 10.65 9.25
CA PHE A 136 2.66 9.40 9.04
C PHE A 136 2.95 8.65 10.34
N GLU A 137 3.17 9.35 11.46
CA GLU A 137 3.38 8.73 12.75
C GLU A 137 2.15 7.92 13.21
N VAL A 138 0.95 8.52 13.09
CA VAL A 138 -0.31 7.83 13.40
C VAL A 138 -0.57 6.68 12.42
N ALA A 139 -0.34 6.91 11.13
CA ALA A 139 -0.50 5.88 10.11
C ALA A 139 0.43 4.69 10.34
N ALA A 140 1.70 4.95 10.63
CA ALA A 140 2.68 3.90 10.93
C ALA A 140 2.28 3.10 12.17
N ALA A 141 1.85 3.76 13.25
CA ALA A 141 1.41 3.05 14.46
C ALA A 141 0.25 2.09 14.16
N ARG A 142 -0.74 2.52 13.37
CA ARG A 142 -1.92 1.70 13.02
C ARG A 142 -1.56 0.54 12.10
N ILE A 143 -0.78 0.80 11.04
CA ILE A 143 -0.47 -0.25 10.07
C ILE A 143 0.56 -1.26 10.60
N VAL A 144 1.51 -0.83 11.44
CA VAL A 144 2.44 -1.72 12.13
C VAL A 144 1.70 -2.56 13.19
N GLY A 145 0.67 -2.00 13.85
CA GLY A 145 -0.25 -2.77 14.68
C GLY A 145 -0.90 -3.91 13.90
N LEU A 146 -1.43 -3.63 12.70
CA LEU A 146 -2.02 -4.67 11.85
C LEU A 146 -0.99 -5.72 11.40
N LEU A 147 0.28 -5.35 11.15
CA LEU A 147 1.35 -6.32 10.88
C LEU A 147 1.59 -7.27 12.06
N ALA A 148 1.53 -6.74 13.29
CA ALA A 148 1.64 -7.56 14.49
C ALA A 148 0.44 -8.51 14.64
N ASP A 149 -0.78 -8.03 14.39
CA ASP A 149 -1.98 -8.87 14.40
C ASP A 149 -1.86 -10.02 13.39
N VAL A 150 -1.37 -9.74 12.17
CA VAL A 150 -1.14 -10.78 11.14
C VAL A 150 -0.15 -11.84 11.62
N ARG A 151 0.96 -11.42 12.22
CA ARG A 151 1.94 -12.37 12.81
C ARG A 151 1.29 -13.21 13.89
N ASP A 152 0.56 -12.60 14.80
CA ASP A 152 0.03 -13.26 15.98
C ASP A 152 -1.16 -14.19 15.64
N GLU A 153 -2.01 -13.81 14.68
CA GLU A 153 -3.18 -14.60 14.27
C GLU A 153 -2.86 -15.67 13.22
N HIS A 154 -1.94 -15.37 12.30
CA HIS A 154 -1.67 -16.25 11.15
C HIS A 154 -0.28 -16.88 11.15
N GLY A 155 0.62 -16.47 12.06
CA GLY A 155 2.00 -16.95 12.09
C GLY A 155 2.82 -16.49 10.87
N VAL A 156 2.43 -15.42 10.21
CA VAL A 156 3.06 -14.90 8.99
C VAL A 156 3.69 -13.54 9.27
N GLU A 157 4.98 -13.42 9.01
CA GLU A 157 5.67 -12.13 9.01
C GLU A 157 5.66 -11.53 7.61
N LEU A 158 5.18 -10.29 7.49
CA LEU A 158 5.15 -9.55 6.23
C LEU A 158 6.32 -8.57 6.20
N PRO A 159 7.31 -8.78 5.30
CA PRO A 159 8.56 -8.02 5.32
C PRO A 159 8.47 -6.64 4.67
N LEU A 160 7.34 -6.28 4.07
CA LEU A 160 7.20 -5.05 3.29
C LEU A 160 6.09 -4.16 3.82
N LEU A 161 6.46 -2.93 4.13
CA LEU A 161 5.54 -1.85 4.46
C LEU A 161 5.73 -0.68 3.49
N ASN A 162 4.66 -0.28 2.81
CA ASN A 162 4.63 0.89 1.95
C ASN A 162 3.68 1.94 2.55
N LEU A 163 4.22 3.07 2.98
CA LEU A 163 3.45 4.18 3.57
C LEU A 163 2.86 5.14 2.52
N GLY A 164 2.98 4.81 1.24
CA GLY A 164 2.56 5.67 0.15
C GLY A 164 3.51 6.85 -0.08
N GLY A 165 2.97 7.87 -0.68
CA GLY A 165 3.68 9.10 -1.00
C GLY A 165 2.88 10.32 -0.56
N GLY A 166 2.83 11.34 -1.41
CA GLY A 166 2.03 12.54 -1.17
C GLY A 166 2.79 13.64 -0.46
N LEU A 167 4.13 13.59 -0.41
CA LEU A 167 4.93 14.68 0.16
C LEU A 167 4.64 15.99 -0.56
N GLY A 168 4.53 17.07 0.21
CA GLY A 168 4.22 18.40 -0.29
C GLY A 168 5.28 18.92 -1.25
N ILE A 169 4.81 19.58 -2.30
CA ILE A 169 5.65 20.31 -3.24
C ILE A 169 5.25 21.78 -3.26
N LYS A 170 6.12 22.62 -3.78
CA LYS A 170 5.89 24.04 -3.86
C LYS A 170 4.97 24.40 -5.03
N TYR A 171 3.76 24.85 -4.74
CA TYR A 171 2.83 25.44 -5.72
C TYR A 171 2.83 26.97 -5.68
N VAL A 172 2.97 27.54 -4.48
CA VAL A 172 3.02 28.99 -4.28
C VAL A 172 4.27 29.41 -3.52
N SER A 173 4.61 30.70 -3.55
CA SER A 173 5.83 31.22 -2.91
C SER A 173 5.88 31.00 -1.40
N ALA A 174 4.73 30.87 -0.75
CA ALA A 174 4.63 30.63 0.69
C ALA A 174 4.81 29.16 1.09
N ASP A 175 4.78 28.22 0.15
CA ASP A 175 4.94 26.81 0.45
C ASP A 175 6.41 26.50 0.77
N GLU A 176 6.62 25.76 1.86
CA GLU A 176 7.91 25.27 2.32
C GLU A 176 7.90 23.73 2.31
N PRO A 177 8.18 23.10 1.14
CA PRO A 177 8.18 21.64 1.05
C PRO A 177 9.27 21.04 1.92
N PRO A 178 9.00 19.86 2.52
CA PRO A 178 10.01 19.17 3.31
C PRO A 178 11.18 18.71 2.43
N ASP A 179 12.36 18.68 3.01
CA ASP A 179 13.48 17.98 2.39
C ASP A 179 13.18 16.47 2.33
N VAL A 180 13.26 15.90 1.13
CA VAL A 180 12.86 14.51 0.89
C VAL A 180 13.76 13.52 1.65
N ALA A 181 15.08 13.80 1.72
CA ALA A 181 16.00 12.93 2.41
C ALA A 181 15.77 12.97 3.92
N GLN A 182 15.53 14.16 4.48
CA GLN A 182 15.20 14.31 5.89
C GLN A 182 13.86 13.64 6.22
N MET A 183 12.84 13.80 5.37
CA MET A 183 11.54 13.15 5.57
C MET A 183 11.67 11.63 5.53
N ALA A 184 12.44 11.08 4.59
CA ALA A 184 12.68 9.64 4.48
C ALA A 184 13.34 9.08 5.76
N GLU A 185 14.29 9.80 6.33
CA GLU A 185 14.93 9.40 7.59
C GLU A 185 13.94 9.43 8.77
N VAL A 186 13.13 10.49 8.87
CA VAL A 186 12.07 10.57 9.89
C VAL A 186 11.09 9.42 9.77
N LEU A 187 10.63 9.10 8.56
CA LEU A 187 9.71 7.98 8.33
C LEU A 187 10.34 6.63 8.71
N ARG A 188 11.61 6.43 8.37
CA ARG A 188 12.38 5.23 8.76
C ARG A 188 12.44 5.08 10.28
N GLU A 189 12.76 6.17 11.00
CA GLU A 189 12.80 6.16 12.46
C GLU A 189 11.44 5.88 13.10
N ILE A 190 10.36 6.47 12.56
CA ILE A 190 9.00 6.23 13.02
C ILE A 190 8.66 4.73 12.90
N VAL A 191 8.87 4.13 11.73
CA VAL A 191 8.58 2.72 11.48
C VAL A 191 9.44 1.83 12.38
N ALA A 192 10.75 2.08 12.45
CA ALA A 192 11.66 1.28 13.28
C ALA A 192 11.25 1.29 14.76
N ARG A 193 10.85 2.45 15.29
CA ARG A 193 10.36 2.57 16.67
C ARG A 193 9.06 1.78 16.87
N GLN A 194 8.10 1.88 15.95
CA GLN A 194 6.82 1.15 16.06
C GLN A 194 7.05 -0.37 15.97
N CYS A 195 7.89 -0.82 15.07
CA CYS A 195 8.23 -2.24 14.93
C CYS A 195 8.94 -2.78 16.18
N ALA A 196 9.90 -2.02 16.72
CA ALA A 196 10.60 -2.41 17.95
C ALA A 196 9.64 -2.55 19.13
N ASN A 197 8.64 -1.66 19.27
CA ASN A 197 7.64 -1.71 20.33
C ASN A 197 6.78 -2.98 20.27
N LEU A 198 6.58 -3.55 19.09
CA LEU A 198 5.73 -4.74 18.86
C LEU A 198 6.56 -6.01 18.54
N GLY A 199 7.88 -5.93 18.62
CA GLY A 199 8.77 -7.06 18.38
C GLY A 199 8.74 -7.57 16.93
N LEU A 200 8.52 -6.67 15.97
CA LEU A 200 8.57 -6.97 14.54
C LEU A 200 9.98 -6.68 13.99
N ALA A 201 10.45 -7.56 13.12
CA ALA A 201 11.68 -7.37 12.36
C ALA A 201 11.33 -6.90 10.93
N ILE A 202 11.46 -5.59 10.67
CA ILE A 202 11.29 -4.99 9.34
C ILE A 202 12.57 -4.26 8.97
#